data_418832c28ecdfe0319cb6917b196ee2d
#
_entry.id   418832c28ecdfe0319cb6917b196ee2d
#
_cell.length_a   1.000
_cell.length_b   1.000
_cell.length_c   1.000
_cell.angle_alpha   90.00
_cell.angle_beta   90.00
_cell.angle_gamma   90.00
#
_symmetry.space_group_name_H-M   'P 1'
#
loop_
_entity.id
_entity.type
_entity.pdbx_description
1 polymer ?
#
loop_
_entity_poly.entity_id
_entity_poly.type
_entity_poly.pdbx_seq_one_letter_code
_entity_poly.pdbx_strand_id
1 'polypeptide(L)'
;MVEKKKNTSGRGMRDLQVRVKSAKGRKLSSTLWLKRQLNDPYVARATKEGYRGRAAFKIMELDDKFRFLVPGARIVDLGCAPGGWCQVAVKRVNANGDKQGKKIGTILGIDLQEVDPIEGCE
;
A
#
# COMPACT_ATOMS: atom_id res chain seq x y z
N MET A 1 -22.51 -19.97 -2.43
CA MET A 1 -22.40 -18.84 -1.49
C MET A 1 -22.19 -19.43 -0.10
N VAL A 2 -21.01 -19.26 0.49
CA VAL A 2 -20.75 -19.82 1.81
C VAL A 2 -21.05 -18.74 2.85
N GLU A 3 -22.12 -18.91 3.62
CA GLU A 3 -22.41 -18.06 4.76
C GLU A 3 -21.32 -18.18 5.83
N LYS A 4 -20.63 -17.10 6.13
CA LYS A 4 -19.75 -17.01 7.30
C LYS A 4 -20.63 -16.97 8.55
N LYS A 5 -20.68 -18.06 9.32
CA LYS A 5 -21.26 -18.04 10.67
C LYS A 5 -20.49 -17.00 11.49
N LYS A 6 -21.18 -15.92 11.83
CA LYS A 6 -20.68 -14.94 12.80
C LYS A 6 -20.64 -15.61 14.18
N ASN A 7 -19.44 -15.91 14.64
CA ASN A 7 -19.26 -16.38 16.01
C ASN A 7 -19.28 -15.14 16.93
N THR A 8 -20.38 -14.95 17.62
CA THR A 8 -20.65 -13.78 18.48
C THR A 8 -20.13 -13.98 19.91
N SER A 9 -18.99 -14.60 20.10
CA SER A 9 -18.32 -14.57 21.40
C SER A 9 -17.41 -13.33 21.45
N GLY A 10 -17.69 -12.40 22.33
CA GLY A 10 -17.11 -11.06 22.48
C GLY A 10 -15.61 -10.95 22.76
N ARG A 11 -14.81 -11.77 22.11
CA ARG A 11 -13.35 -11.64 22.02
C ARG A 11 -13.07 -11.26 20.58
N GLY A 12 -12.42 -10.12 20.40
CA GLY A 12 -12.16 -9.47 19.11
C GLY A 12 -11.97 -10.43 17.95
N MET A 13 -12.65 -10.15 16.85
CA MET A 13 -12.58 -10.95 15.62
C MET A 13 -11.12 -11.11 15.20
N ARG A 14 -10.54 -12.28 15.45
CA ARG A 14 -9.29 -12.68 14.84
C ARG A 14 -9.62 -13.12 13.43
N ASP A 15 -9.06 -12.43 12.45
CA ASP A 15 -9.15 -12.88 11.06
C ASP A 15 -8.62 -14.30 10.96
N LEU A 16 -9.34 -15.15 10.21
CA LEU A 16 -8.92 -16.52 10.00
C LEU A 16 -7.56 -16.54 9.30
N GLN A 17 -6.64 -17.32 9.85
CA GLN A 17 -5.30 -17.45 9.29
C GLN A 17 -5.35 -18.08 7.90
N VAL A 18 -4.78 -17.41 6.91
CA VAL A 18 -4.65 -17.90 5.54
C VAL A 18 -3.43 -18.83 5.43
N ARG A 19 -3.61 -20.00 4.85
CA ARG A 19 -2.54 -20.97 4.60
C ARG A 19 -1.94 -20.78 3.21
N VAL A 20 -0.63 -21.02 3.09
CA VAL A 20 0.06 -21.04 1.80
C VAL A 20 -0.33 -22.31 1.04
N LYS A 21 -1.03 -22.16 -0.10
CA LYS A 21 -1.52 -23.30 -0.90
C LYS A 21 -0.41 -23.99 -1.70
N SER A 22 0.68 -23.32 -2.02
CA SER A 22 1.77 -23.81 -2.87
C SER A 22 3.08 -24.03 -2.10
N ALA A 23 2.98 -24.57 -0.87
CA ALA A 23 4.15 -24.78 -0.01
C ALA A 23 5.05 -25.94 -0.46
N LYS A 24 4.50 -26.95 -1.17
CA LYS A 24 5.24 -28.13 -1.63
C LYS A 24 6.35 -27.72 -2.62
N GLY A 25 7.58 -28.16 -2.33
CA GLY A 25 8.76 -27.85 -3.17
C GLY A 25 9.35 -26.45 -2.98
N ARG A 26 8.77 -25.61 -2.11
CA ARG A 26 9.25 -24.27 -1.79
C ARG A 26 10.19 -24.27 -0.59
N LYS A 27 11.22 -23.42 -0.58
CA LYS A 27 12.07 -23.25 0.60
C LYS A 27 11.24 -22.79 1.79
N LEU A 28 11.58 -23.30 3.00
CA LEU A 28 10.87 -22.94 4.24
C LEU A 28 10.82 -21.43 4.47
N SER A 29 11.93 -20.72 4.25
CA SER A 29 12.00 -19.25 4.37
C SER A 29 11.02 -18.54 3.44
N SER A 30 10.88 -19.00 2.19
CA SER A 30 9.92 -18.45 1.22
C SER A 30 8.48 -18.72 1.65
N THR A 31 8.21 -19.92 2.16
CA THR A 31 6.89 -20.30 2.68
C THR A 31 6.51 -19.46 3.89
N LEU A 32 7.42 -19.25 4.83
CA LEU A 32 7.19 -18.41 6.01
C LEU A 32 6.98 -16.95 5.63
N TRP A 33 7.73 -16.44 4.66
CA TRP A 33 7.55 -15.09 4.14
C TRP A 33 6.17 -14.92 3.51
N LEU A 34 5.75 -15.84 2.62
CA LEU A 34 4.42 -15.83 2.01
C LEU A 34 3.32 -15.92 3.06
N LYS A 35 3.48 -16.79 4.07
CA LYS A 35 2.51 -16.90 5.17
C LYS A 35 2.36 -15.58 5.90
N ARG A 36 3.43 -14.87 6.18
CA ARG A 36 3.40 -13.55 6.81
C ARG A 36 2.69 -12.53 5.91
N GLN A 37 2.99 -12.49 4.61
CA GLN A 37 2.35 -11.59 3.66
C GLN A 37 0.84 -11.83 3.57
N LEU A 38 0.42 -13.10 3.44
CA LEU A 38 -0.99 -13.47 3.34
C LEU A 38 -1.80 -13.17 4.62
N ASN A 39 -1.13 -13.13 5.78
CA ASN A 39 -1.77 -12.89 7.08
C ASN A 39 -1.48 -11.49 7.64
N ASP A 40 -0.78 -10.64 6.91
CA ASP A 40 -0.55 -9.25 7.27
C ASP A 40 -1.84 -8.43 7.03
N PRO A 41 -2.47 -7.86 8.06
CA PRO A 41 -3.69 -7.07 7.90
C PRO A 41 -3.49 -5.83 7.03
N TYR A 42 -2.29 -5.24 7.01
CA TYR A 42 -1.97 -4.11 6.14
C TYR A 42 -1.87 -4.50 4.67
N VAL A 43 -1.39 -5.72 4.35
CA VAL A 43 -1.40 -6.23 2.97
C VAL A 43 -2.82 -6.40 2.47
N ALA A 44 -3.70 -7.04 3.26
CA ALA A 44 -5.10 -7.21 2.92
C ALA A 44 -5.82 -5.86 2.74
N ARG A 45 -5.57 -4.93 3.65
CA ARG A 45 -6.13 -3.57 3.58
C ARG A 45 -5.62 -2.80 2.37
N ALA A 46 -4.33 -2.88 2.05
CA ALA A 46 -3.75 -2.24 0.88
C ALA A 46 -4.41 -2.74 -0.41
N THR A 47 -4.55 -4.04 -0.57
CA THR A 47 -5.25 -4.65 -1.71
C THR A 47 -6.68 -4.16 -1.82
N LYS A 48 -7.42 -4.15 -0.71
CA LYS A 48 -8.80 -3.69 -0.67
C LYS A 48 -8.95 -2.22 -1.05
N GLU A 49 -8.04 -1.37 -0.61
CA GLU A 49 -8.06 0.07 -0.87
C GLU A 49 -7.37 0.45 -2.20
N GLY A 50 -6.86 -0.52 -2.96
CA GLY A 50 -6.24 -0.31 -4.27
C GLY A 50 -4.79 0.17 -4.24
N TYR A 51 -4.09 0.03 -3.11
CA TYR A 51 -2.66 0.33 -3.03
C TYR A 51 -1.81 -0.86 -3.47
N ARG A 52 -0.67 -0.58 -4.09
CA ARG A 52 0.25 -1.59 -4.62
C ARG A 52 1.07 -2.30 -3.54
N GLY A 53 1.04 -1.83 -2.31
CA GLY A 53 1.71 -2.46 -1.18
C GLY A 53 1.36 -1.83 0.15
N ARG A 54 1.66 -2.54 1.22
CA ARG A 54 1.44 -2.10 2.61
C ARG A 54 2.22 -0.83 2.98
N ALA A 55 3.33 -0.58 2.30
CA ALA A 55 4.17 0.58 2.52
C ALA A 55 3.41 1.92 2.35
N ALA A 56 2.31 1.92 1.59
CA ALA A 56 1.44 3.09 1.45
C ALA A 56 0.95 3.62 2.81
N PHE A 57 0.63 2.75 3.75
CA PHE A 57 0.17 3.16 5.08
C PHE A 57 1.28 3.81 5.91
N LYS A 58 2.53 3.38 5.71
CA LYS A 58 3.67 3.97 6.42
C LYS A 58 3.88 5.43 6.04
N ILE A 59 3.83 5.75 4.75
CA ILE A 59 3.97 7.15 4.32
C ILE A 59 2.77 8.00 4.74
N MET A 60 1.56 7.41 4.77
CA MET A 60 0.39 8.11 5.31
C MET A 60 0.59 8.50 6.78
N GLU A 61 1.06 7.57 7.61
CA GLU A 61 1.33 7.83 9.03
C GLU A 61 2.41 8.90 9.21
N LEU A 62 3.50 8.82 8.43
CA LEU A 62 4.58 9.80 8.46
C LEU A 62 4.10 11.19 8.06
N ASP A 63 3.30 11.27 7.01
CA ASP A 63 2.74 12.54 6.55
C ASP A 63 1.72 13.12 7.52
N ASP A 64 0.87 12.30 8.12
CA ASP A 64 -0.08 12.72 9.14
C ASP A 64 0.64 13.34 10.34
N LYS A 65 1.84 12.85 10.66
CA LYS A 65 2.67 13.35 11.75
C LYS A 65 3.48 14.58 11.36
N PHE A 66 4.14 14.57 10.21
CA PHE A 66 5.11 15.59 9.82
C PHE A 66 4.60 16.57 8.75
N ARG A 67 3.50 16.27 8.09
CA ARG A 67 2.83 17.13 7.10
C ARG A 67 3.74 17.66 6.00
N PHE A 68 4.43 16.77 5.30
CA PHE A 68 5.34 17.12 4.20
C PHE A 68 4.76 16.90 2.80
N LEU A 69 3.75 16.04 2.66
CA LEU A 69 3.02 15.80 1.40
C LEU A 69 1.89 16.83 1.24
N VAL A 70 2.25 18.07 1.06
CA VAL A 70 1.29 19.18 0.91
C VAL A 70 1.09 19.52 -0.56
N PRO A 71 -0.08 20.08 -0.95
CA PRO A 71 -0.31 20.54 -2.32
C PRO A 71 0.83 21.46 -2.80
N GLY A 72 1.37 21.17 -3.99
CA GLY A 72 2.48 21.90 -4.56
C GLY A 72 3.87 21.37 -4.19
N ALA A 73 3.99 20.39 -3.30
CA ALA A 73 5.26 19.79 -2.95
C ALA A 73 5.90 19.06 -4.14
N ARG A 74 7.22 19.08 -4.19
CA ARG A 74 8.02 18.38 -5.20
C ARG A 74 8.72 17.21 -4.52
N ILE A 75 8.38 15.99 -4.92
CA ILE A 75 8.80 14.75 -4.27
C ILE A 75 9.60 13.90 -5.25
N VAL A 76 10.69 13.32 -4.77
CA VAL A 76 11.43 12.24 -5.44
C VAL A 76 11.35 11.01 -4.56
N ASP A 77 10.86 9.91 -5.11
CA ASP A 77 10.78 8.62 -4.45
C ASP A 77 11.84 7.68 -5.02
N LEU A 78 12.89 7.44 -4.27
CA LEU A 78 13.98 6.55 -4.64
C LEU A 78 13.67 5.12 -4.20
N GLY A 79 13.70 4.17 -5.15
CA GLY A 79 13.27 2.80 -4.90
C GLY A 79 11.76 2.67 -4.84
N CYS A 80 11.05 3.30 -5.77
CA CYS A 80 9.61 3.51 -5.69
C CYS A 80 8.77 2.25 -5.96
N ALA A 81 9.34 1.22 -6.60
CA ALA A 81 8.56 0.00 -6.92
C ALA A 81 8.01 -0.68 -5.65
N PRO A 82 6.81 -1.21 -5.68
CA PRO A 82 5.83 -1.23 -6.78
C PRO A 82 5.06 0.08 -6.99
N GLY A 83 5.18 1.08 -6.11
CA GLY A 83 4.60 2.40 -6.29
C GLY A 83 3.58 2.83 -5.22
N GLY A 84 3.49 2.12 -4.11
CA GLY A 84 2.55 2.45 -3.04
C GLY A 84 2.74 3.85 -2.47
N TRP A 85 3.98 4.28 -2.29
CA TRP A 85 4.29 5.64 -1.81
C TRP A 85 3.92 6.70 -2.85
N CYS A 86 4.23 6.44 -4.12
CA CYS A 86 3.86 7.35 -5.20
C CYS A 86 2.34 7.52 -5.29
N GLN A 87 1.57 6.45 -5.12
CA GLN A 87 0.11 6.51 -5.13
C GLN A 87 -0.45 7.46 -4.04
N VAL A 88 0.09 7.40 -2.85
CA VAL A 88 -0.30 8.30 -1.75
C VAL A 88 0.16 9.73 -2.03
N ALA A 89 1.41 9.89 -2.45
CA ALA A 89 2.01 11.20 -2.70
C ALA A 89 1.28 11.97 -3.80
N VAL A 90 0.94 11.32 -4.91
CA VAL A 90 0.19 11.93 -6.03
C VAL A 90 -1.08 12.61 -5.56
N LYS A 91 -1.84 11.96 -4.70
CA LYS A 91 -3.09 12.52 -4.15
C LYS A 91 -2.83 13.69 -3.21
N ARG A 92 -1.88 13.52 -2.29
CA ARG A 92 -1.64 14.49 -1.22
C ARG A 92 -0.95 15.76 -1.69
N VAL A 93 -0.05 15.66 -2.68
CA VAL A 93 0.58 16.84 -3.27
C VAL A 93 -0.22 17.48 -4.40
N ASN A 94 -1.35 16.91 -4.74
CA ASN A 94 -2.22 17.39 -5.82
C ASN A 94 -1.57 17.33 -7.21
N ALA A 95 -0.88 16.23 -7.52
CA ALA A 95 -0.14 16.10 -8.79
C ALA A 95 -1.05 16.08 -10.02
N ASN A 96 -2.28 15.58 -9.90
CA ASN A 96 -3.28 15.55 -10.98
C ASN A 96 -4.18 16.79 -11.01
N GLY A 97 -4.02 17.72 -10.09
CA GLY A 97 -4.87 18.92 -10.03
C GLY A 97 -6.31 18.66 -9.54
N ASP A 98 -6.58 17.52 -8.90
CA ASP A 98 -7.91 17.14 -8.43
C ASP A 98 -8.44 18.05 -7.32
N LYS A 99 -7.54 18.64 -6.54
CA LYS A 99 -7.88 19.63 -5.51
C LYS A 99 -7.91 21.04 -6.14
N GLN A 100 -9.08 21.47 -6.55
CA GLN A 100 -9.27 22.77 -7.20
C GLN A 100 -8.81 23.93 -6.29
N GLY A 101 -8.13 24.90 -6.87
CA GLY A 101 -7.62 26.08 -6.15
C GLY A 101 -6.37 25.81 -5.33
N LYS A 102 -5.86 24.59 -5.32
CA LYS A 102 -4.59 24.23 -4.67
C LYS A 102 -3.45 24.14 -5.67
N LYS A 103 -2.23 24.37 -5.21
CA LYS A 103 -1.02 24.23 -6.03
C LYS A 103 -0.87 22.79 -6.51
N ILE A 104 -0.40 22.60 -7.73
CA ILE A 104 -0.09 21.29 -8.31
C ILE A 104 1.32 20.90 -7.89
N GLY A 105 1.43 19.74 -7.26
CA GLY A 105 2.71 19.15 -6.91
C GLY A 105 3.27 18.25 -8.00
N THR A 106 4.47 17.75 -7.79
CA THR A 106 5.15 16.82 -8.72
C THR A 106 5.75 15.66 -7.97
N ILE A 107 5.64 14.47 -8.57
CA ILE A 107 6.24 13.25 -8.06
C ILE A 107 7.12 12.64 -9.16
N LEU A 108 8.36 12.37 -8.81
CA LEU A 108 9.29 11.59 -9.64
C LEU A 108 9.64 10.30 -8.91
N GLY A 109 9.25 9.16 -9.45
CA GLY A 109 9.62 7.84 -8.92
C GLY A 109 10.79 7.25 -9.71
N ILE A 110 11.78 6.74 -9.01
CA ILE A 110 12.97 6.11 -9.61
C ILE A 110 13.19 4.74 -8.97
N ASP A 111 13.31 3.70 -9.81
CA ASP A 111 13.65 2.36 -9.36
C ASP A 111 14.45 1.62 -10.44
N LEU A 112 15.23 0.64 -10.02
CA LEU A 112 15.89 -0.31 -10.91
C LEU A 112 14.91 -1.34 -11.49
N GLN A 113 13.80 -1.58 -10.79
CA GLN A 113 12.72 -2.43 -11.25
C GLN A 113 11.72 -1.63 -12.07
N GLU A 114 11.10 -2.31 -13.02
CA GLU A 114 10.01 -1.74 -13.80
C GLU A 114 8.81 -1.44 -12.89
N VAL A 115 8.21 -0.29 -13.07
CA VAL A 115 7.05 0.17 -12.29
C VAL A 115 5.91 0.43 -13.25
N ASP A 116 4.76 -0.16 -12.98
CA ASP A 116 3.56 0.14 -13.74
C ASP A 116 3.19 1.62 -13.62
N PRO A 117 2.76 2.27 -14.71
CA PRO A 117 2.44 3.70 -14.70
C PRO A 117 1.46 4.08 -13.59
N ILE A 118 1.71 5.24 -13.00
CA ILE A 118 0.84 5.85 -11.99
C ILE A 118 0.48 7.23 -12.51
N GLU A 119 -0.80 7.51 -12.66
CA GLU A 119 -1.27 8.81 -13.10
C GLU A 119 -0.80 9.92 -12.15
N GLY A 120 -0.14 10.93 -12.69
CA GLY A 120 0.43 12.03 -11.92
C GLY A 120 1.84 11.80 -11.39
N CYS A 121 2.44 10.65 -11.64
CA CYS A 121 3.82 10.31 -11.29
C CYS A 121 4.67 10.16 -12.57
N GLU A 122 5.84 10.76 -12.57
CA GLU A 122 6.86 10.57 -13.61
C GLU A 122 7.84 9.48 -13.21
#